data_e75b5607752f0c9098f68da0101da5b0
#
_entry.id   e75b5607752f0c9098f68da0101da5b0
#
_cell.length_a   1.000
_cell.length_b   1.000
_cell.length_c   1.000
_cell.angle_alpha   90.00
_cell.angle_beta   90.00
_cell.angle_gamma   90.00
#
_symmetry.space_group_name_H-M   'P 1'
#
loop_
_entity.id
_entity.type
_entity.pdbx_description
1 polymer ?
#
loop_
_entity_poly.entity_id
_entity_poly.type
_entity_poly.pdbx_seq_one_letter_code
_entity_poly.pdbx_strand_id
1 'polypeptide(L)'
;MKSHCLIACLLLTATALAQDRGPLDLATASVPPGAQRIAYGSDPLQFGELRVPKTGSPHPLAIVVHGGCWLAQIGDMDRRAVAIDNMRPAAAALTDAGIATWSIEYRRLGNDGGGWPGTFKDVANAADFVRTFAQQQRLELARVVTIGHSAGGHFALWLAARPKLEKASELYTSDPLKIAGVVDLDGPGDLKATIPLQQPVCGRPVITDLIGGSPEQRPARYHDGSPIELLPLRVPVEFYAGRMFAAHAAPYEAAAKRAGDVVKTTVLADAGHFVFIDPRSDVWPQVLASVRRLVGIEK
;
A
#
# COMPACT_ATOMS: atom_id res chain seq x y z
N MET A 1 49.96 -27.55 44.73
CA MET A 1 48.74 -27.71 43.97
C MET A 1 48.02 -26.36 43.92
N LYS A 2 48.10 -25.63 42.81
CA LYS A 2 47.41 -24.34 42.65
C LYS A 2 46.27 -24.57 41.68
N SER A 3 45.03 -24.54 42.19
CA SER A 3 43.82 -24.59 41.37
C SER A 3 43.60 -23.25 40.68
N HIS A 4 43.58 -23.23 39.37
CA HIS A 4 43.17 -22.09 38.58
C HIS A 4 41.67 -22.22 38.26
N CYS A 5 40.88 -21.36 38.83
CA CYS A 5 39.46 -21.23 38.53
C CYS A 5 39.29 -20.34 37.30
N LEU A 6 38.94 -20.94 36.15
CA LEU A 6 38.55 -20.18 34.93
C LEU A 6 37.11 -19.71 35.10
N ILE A 7 36.91 -18.45 35.26
CA ILE A 7 35.60 -17.80 35.16
C ILE A 7 35.31 -17.58 33.68
N ALA A 8 34.41 -18.39 33.09
CA ALA A 8 33.90 -18.15 31.76
C ALA A 8 32.85 -17.01 31.85
N CYS A 9 33.21 -15.82 31.32
CA CYS A 9 32.25 -14.73 31.11
C CYS A 9 31.39 -15.07 29.89
N LEU A 10 30.13 -15.52 30.10
CA LEU A 10 29.12 -15.57 29.07
C LEU A 10 28.70 -14.10 28.72
N LEU A 11 29.18 -13.62 27.61
CA LEU A 11 28.65 -12.43 26.97
C LEU A 11 27.25 -12.75 26.39
N LEU A 12 26.21 -12.45 27.13
CA LEU A 12 24.85 -12.39 26.62
C LEU A 12 24.77 -11.17 25.68
N THR A 13 24.89 -11.41 24.39
CA THR A 13 24.50 -10.45 23.36
C THR A 13 22.98 -10.34 23.40
N ALA A 14 22.46 -9.36 24.14
CA ALA A 14 21.07 -8.93 24.00
C ALA A 14 20.92 -8.36 22.58
N THR A 15 20.38 -9.15 21.68
CA THR A 15 19.80 -8.61 20.43
C THR A 15 18.64 -7.74 20.87
N ALA A 16 18.85 -6.41 20.90
CA ALA A 16 17.76 -5.46 21.03
C ALA A 16 16.83 -5.71 19.82
N LEU A 17 15.68 -6.32 20.06
CA LEU A 17 14.60 -6.35 19.08
C LEU A 17 14.36 -4.90 18.70
N ALA A 18 14.55 -4.56 17.43
CA ALA A 18 14.25 -3.23 16.95
C ALA A 18 12.78 -2.95 17.26
N GLN A 19 12.54 -1.94 18.11
CA GLN A 19 11.19 -1.58 18.52
C GLN A 19 10.40 -1.18 17.27
N ASP A 20 9.26 -1.83 17.03
CA ASP A 20 8.38 -1.51 15.90
C ASP A 20 8.03 -0.03 15.92
N ARG A 21 8.37 0.69 14.82
CA ARG A 21 8.03 2.09 14.67
C ARG A 21 6.54 2.23 14.37
N GLY A 22 5.90 3.16 15.09
CA GLY A 22 4.51 3.52 14.83
C GLY A 22 4.34 4.42 13.60
N PRO A 23 3.09 4.69 13.20
CA PRO A 23 2.79 5.49 12.02
C PRO A 23 3.32 6.92 12.12
N LEU A 24 3.34 7.52 13.29
CA LEU A 24 3.87 8.87 13.50
C LEU A 24 5.40 8.91 13.43
N ASP A 25 6.08 7.88 13.93
CA ASP A 25 7.54 7.77 13.83
C ASP A 25 7.99 7.71 12.38
N LEU A 26 7.22 7.03 11.53
CA LEU A 26 7.46 6.97 10.08
C LEU A 26 7.13 8.30 9.42
N ALA A 27 5.99 8.91 9.77
CA ALA A 27 5.54 10.17 9.19
C ALA A 27 6.45 11.36 9.52
N THR A 28 7.18 11.28 10.63
CA THR A 28 8.14 12.31 11.07
C THR A 28 9.60 11.95 10.79
N ALA A 29 9.85 10.77 10.21
CA ALA A 29 11.20 10.35 9.86
C ALA A 29 11.82 11.31 8.83
N SER A 30 13.07 11.66 9.03
CA SER A 30 13.84 12.41 8.04
C SER A 30 14.04 11.55 6.79
N VAL A 31 13.68 12.09 5.63
CA VAL A 31 13.90 11.45 4.33
C VAL A 31 14.72 12.38 3.42
N PRO A 32 15.50 11.85 2.48
CA PRO A 32 16.24 12.67 1.53
C PRO A 32 15.29 13.62 0.77
N PRO A 33 15.70 14.87 0.48
CA PRO A 33 14.93 15.78 -0.35
C PRO A 33 14.81 15.24 -1.78
N GLY A 34 13.94 15.85 -2.61
CA GLY A 34 13.80 15.51 -4.02
C GLY A 34 12.42 14.98 -4.41
N ALA A 35 11.46 14.97 -3.49
CA ALA A 35 10.06 14.78 -3.86
C ALA A 35 9.51 16.05 -4.51
N GLN A 36 8.90 15.91 -5.68
CA GLN A 36 8.15 16.96 -6.35
C GLN A 36 6.67 16.74 -6.09
N ARG A 37 6.02 17.70 -5.43
CA ARG A 37 4.57 17.69 -5.24
C ARG A 37 3.89 18.17 -6.52
N ILE A 38 2.96 17.37 -7.05
CA ILE A 38 2.21 17.65 -8.27
C ILE A 38 0.73 17.41 -7.98
N ALA A 39 -0.12 18.41 -8.25
CA ALA A 39 -1.57 18.29 -8.14
C ALA A 39 -2.12 17.50 -9.33
N TYR A 40 -3.01 16.53 -9.07
CA TYR A 40 -3.76 15.81 -10.09
C TYR A 40 -5.25 16.24 -10.15
N GLY A 41 -5.65 17.13 -9.28
CA GLY A 41 -6.99 17.71 -9.21
C GLY A 41 -6.99 19.07 -8.53
N SER A 42 -8.17 19.64 -8.30
CA SER A 42 -8.35 21.00 -7.75
C SER A 42 -8.41 21.04 -6.22
N ASP A 43 -8.66 19.89 -5.55
CA ASP A 43 -8.71 19.83 -4.10
C ASP A 43 -7.28 19.81 -3.52
N PRO A 44 -7.01 20.45 -2.38
CA PRO A 44 -5.69 20.43 -1.74
C PRO A 44 -5.14 19.04 -1.40
N LEU A 45 -6.01 18.03 -1.29
CA LEU A 45 -5.63 16.62 -1.05
C LEU A 45 -5.50 15.81 -2.35
N GLN A 46 -5.79 16.41 -3.50
CA GLN A 46 -5.61 15.77 -4.81
C GLN A 46 -4.21 16.07 -5.36
N PHE A 47 -3.19 15.49 -4.72
CA PHE A 47 -1.80 15.60 -5.16
C PHE A 47 -1.05 14.28 -4.97
N GLY A 48 0.12 14.20 -5.59
CA GLY A 48 1.10 13.18 -5.28
C GLY A 48 2.49 13.76 -5.15
N GLU A 49 3.40 12.98 -4.60
CA GLU A 49 4.82 13.26 -4.48
C GLU A 49 5.59 12.34 -5.44
N LEU A 50 6.16 12.93 -6.48
CA LEU A 50 7.00 12.24 -7.45
C LEU A 50 8.46 12.26 -6.99
N ARG A 51 9.09 11.09 -6.96
CA ARG A 51 10.55 10.93 -6.81
C ARG A 51 11.08 10.16 -8.01
N VAL A 52 12.16 10.64 -8.61
CA VAL A 52 12.79 10.00 -9.77
C VAL A 52 14.25 9.70 -9.42
N PRO A 53 14.75 8.48 -9.67
CA PRO A 53 16.14 8.14 -9.48
C PRO A 53 17.07 9.06 -10.29
N LYS A 54 18.24 9.37 -9.76
CA LYS A 54 19.22 10.24 -10.43
C LYS A 54 19.89 9.59 -11.63
N THR A 55 19.96 8.27 -11.63
CA THR A 55 20.65 7.46 -12.65
C THR A 55 19.77 6.31 -13.13
N GLY A 56 20.03 5.83 -14.32
CA GLY A 56 19.24 4.77 -14.94
C GLY A 56 17.95 5.33 -15.57
N SER A 57 17.76 5.17 -16.86
CA SER A 57 16.58 5.66 -17.59
C SER A 57 16.35 4.76 -18.79
N PRO A 58 15.11 4.42 -19.16
CA PRO A 58 13.84 4.80 -18.50
C PRO A 58 13.63 4.13 -17.14
N HIS A 59 12.86 4.79 -16.25
CA HIS A 59 12.64 4.32 -14.89
C HIS A 59 11.35 3.51 -14.78
N PRO A 60 11.35 2.33 -14.14
CA PRO A 60 10.13 1.70 -13.67
C PRO A 60 9.47 2.55 -12.59
N LEU A 61 8.17 2.40 -12.41
CA LEU A 61 7.40 3.22 -11.47
C LEU A 61 6.68 2.37 -10.43
N ALA A 62 6.76 2.77 -9.17
CA ALA A 62 5.89 2.31 -8.11
C ALA A 62 4.87 3.42 -7.75
N ILE A 63 3.58 3.14 -7.90
CA ILE A 63 2.52 3.97 -7.32
C ILE A 63 2.37 3.54 -5.88
N VAL A 64 2.65 4.47 -4.95
CA VAL A 64 2.69 4.22 -3.51
C VAL A 64 1.41 4.77 -2.86
N VAL A 65 0.64 3.91 -2.19
CA VAL A 65 -0.64 4.27 -1.60
C VAL A 65 -0.59 4.08 -0.08
N HIS A 66 -0.82 5.17 0.66
CA HIS A 66 -0.79 5.15 2.12
C HIS A 66 -2.04 4.53 2.73
N GLY A 67 -1.90 4.03 3.97
CA GLY A 67 -2.99 3.53 4.80
C GLY A 67 -3.70 4.62 5.60
N GLY A 68 -4.28 4.22 6.75
CA GLY A 68 -4.95 5.13 7.68
C GLY A 68 -6.47 4.92 7.72
N CYS A 69 -6.92 3.67 7.59
CA CYS A 69 -8.34 3.31 7.74
C CYS A 69 -9.30 4.08 6.82
N TRP A 70 -8.85 4.58 5.69
CA TRP A 70 -9.62 5.49 4.80
C TRP A 70 -10.16 6.74 5.52
N LEU A 71 -9.58 7.12 6.66
CA LEU A 71 -10.00 8.24 7.50
C LEU A 71 -9.06 9.43 7.37
N ALA A 72 -9.62 10.63 7.37
CA ALA A 72 -8.86 11.89 7.47
C ALA A 72 -8.24 12.09 8.86
N GLN A 73 -8.81 11.43 9.88
CA GLN A 73 -8.41 11.52 11.27
C GLN A 73 -8.81 10.24 12.01
N ILE A 74 -7.92 9.69 12.84
CA ILE A 74 -8.20 8.58 13.76
C ILE A 74 -8.03 9.11 15.19
N GLY A 75 -9.14 9.29 15.90
CA GLY A 75 -9.10 9.89 17.25
C GLY A 75 -8.30 11.18 17.29
N ASP A 76 -7.42 11.32 18.28
CA ASP A 76 -6.52 12.46 18.44
C ASP A 76 -5.13 12.26 17.79
N MET A 77 -4.98 11.22 16.97
CA MET A 77 -3.71 10.92 16.30
C MET A 77 -3.32 12.06 15.36
N ASP A 78 -2.04 12.40 15.29
CA ASP A 78 -1.52 13.36 14.29
C ASP A 78 -1.92 12.93 12.87
N ARG A 79 -2.49 13.85 12.09
CA ARG A 79 -3.00 13.57 10.74
C ARG A 79 -1.94 13.00 9.80
N ARG A 80 -0.66 13.34 10.01
CA ARG A 80 0.46 12.80 9.22
C ARG A 80 0.61 11.29 9.38
N ALA A 81 0.22 10.73 10.51
CA ALA A 81 0.26 9.30 10.78
C ALA A 81 -0.71 8.48 9.89
N VAL A 82 -1.74 9.13 9.32
CA VAL A 82 -2.77 8.52 8.47
C VAL A 82 -2.80 9.11 7.06
N ALA A 83 -1.72 9.75 6.63
CA ALA A 83 -1.57 10.44 5.36
C ALA A 83 -0.31 9.95 4.61
N ILE A 84 -0.07 10.50 3.44
CA ILE A 84 1.10 10.21 2.58
C ILE A 84 2.44 10.25 3.34
N ASP A 85 2.51 11.02 4.43
CA ASP A 85 3.72 11.23 5.23
C ASP A 85 4.32 9.91 5.74
N ASN A 86 3.49 8.95 6.17
CA ASN A 86 3.98 7.69 6.73
C ASN A 86 4.62 6.76 5.69
N MET A 87 4.36 6.98 4.39
CA MET A 87 4.96 6.22 3.28
C MET A 87 6.22 6.87 2.70
N ARG A 88 6.57 8.11 3.10
CA ARG A 88 7.74 8.82 2.56
C ARG A 88 9.06 8.07 2.74
N PRO A 89 9.34 7.41 3.88
CA PRO A 89 10.56 6.61 4.02
C PRO A 89 10.62 5.46 3.02
N ALA A 90 9.53 4.72 2.84
CA ALA A 90 9.44 3.63 1.88
C ALA A 90 9.63 4.13 0.44
N ALA A 91 8.96 5.22 0.07
CA ALA A 91 9.09 5.84 -1.25
C ALA A 91 10.53 6.29 -1.54
N ALA A 92 11.21 6.90 -0.57
CA ALA A 92 12.61 7.29 -0.71
C ALA A 92 13.52 6.07 -0.91
N ALA A 93 13.34 5.01 -0.11
CA ALA A 93 14.13 3.79 -0.21
C ALA A 93 13.92 3.05 -1.56
N LEU A 94 12.70 3.05 -2.09
CA LEU A 94 12.43 2.55 -3.45
C LEU A 94 13.14 3.38 -4.52
N THR A 95 13.16 4.72 -4.34
CA THR A 95 13.84 5.62 -5.30
C THR A 95 15.35 5.42 -5.27
N ASP A 96 15.95 5.24 -4.09
CA ASP A 96 17.36 4.93 -3.93
C ASP A 96 17.72 3.56 -4.55
N ALA A 97 16.76 2.64 -4.62
CA ALA A 97 16.90 1.35 -5.29
C ALA A 97 16.67 1.39 -6.81
N GLY A 98 16.52 2.58 -7.43
CA GLY A 98 16.38 2.75 -8.87
C GLY A 98 14.94 2.71 -9.40
N ILE A 99 13.93 2.81 -8.54
CA ILE A 99 12.51 2.77 -8.89
C ILE A 99 11.91 4.16 -8.66
N ALA A 100 11.37 4.79 -9.70
CA ALA A 100 10.62 6.02 -9.51
C ALA A 100 9.38 5.75 -8.64
N THR A 101 9.00 6.72 -7.80
CA THR A 101 7.81 6.59 -6.96
C THR A 101 6.86 7.74 -7.19
N TRP A 102 5.59 7.41 -7.30
CA TRP A 102 4.46 8.33 -7.28
C TRP A 102 3.62 8.01 -6.05
N SER A 103 3.91 8.68 -4.93
CA SER A 103 3.15 8.56 -3.70
C SER A 103 1.93 9.44 -3.78
N ILE A 104 0.74 8.87 -3.64
CA ILE A 104 -0.52 9.62 -3.81
C ILE A 104 -1.15 9.97 -2.47
N GLU A 105 -1.64 11.21 -2.35
CA GLU A 105 -2.60 11.65 -1.34
C GLU A 105 -3.98 11.63 -1.96
N TYR A 106 -5.02 11.44 -1.17
CA TYR A 106 -6.40 11.34 -1.63
C TYR A 106 -7.38 11.76 -0.54
N ARG A 107 -8.58 12.23 -0.90
CA ARG A 107 -9.64 12.55 0.05
C ARG A 107 -10.19 11.29 0.70
N ARG A 108 -10.37 11.34 2.01
CA ARG A 108 -10.79 10.24 2.87
C ARG A 108 -12.09 10.59 3.59
N LEU A 109 -12.70 9.64 4.24
CA LEU A 109 -13.83 9.89 5.15
C LEU A 109 -13.48 10.99 6.14
N GLY A 110 -14.31 12.01 6.23
CA GLY A 110 -14.07 13.22 7.01
C GLY A 110 -13.49 14.39 6.21
N ASN A 111 -13.06 14.16 4.96
CA ASN A 111 -12.80 15.25 4.02
C ASN A 111 -14.04 15.50 3.16
N ASP A 112 -14.21 16.72 2.68
CA ASP A 112 -15.26 17.03 1.72
C ASP A 112 -15.07 16.22 0.42
N GLY A 113 -16.12 15.55 -0.03
CA GLY A 113 -16.08 14.64 -1.17
C GLY A 113 -15.34 13.31 -0.92
N GLY A 114 -14.89 13.00 0.32
CA GLY A 114 -14.35 11.68 0.70
C GLY A 114 -15.45 10.62 0.85
N GLY A 115 -15.05 9.34 0.87
CA GLY A 115 -15.96 8.21 0.84
C GLY A 115 -16.33 7.81 -0.59
N TRP A 116 -17.41 7.01 -0.75
CA TRP A 116 -17.84 6.57 -2.06
C TRP A 116 -18.59 7.67 -2.84
N PRO A 117 -18.31 7.88 -4.11
CA PRO A 117 -17.24 7.28 -4.93
C PRO A 117 -15.95 8.11 -4.90
N GLY A 118 -15.90 9.22 -4.17
CA GLY A 118 -14.86 10.26 -4.25
C GLY A 118 -13.46 9.73 -3.93
N THR A 119 -13.29 8.99 -2.83
CA THR A 119 -11.99 8.40 -2.45
C THR A 119 -11.46 7.48 -3.54
N PHE A 120 -12.28 6.61 -4.09
CA PHE A 120 -11.90 5.70 -5.18
C PHE A 120 -11.54 6.45 -6.45
N LYS A 121 -12.32 7.48 -6.81
CA LYS A 121 -12.04 8.33 -7.97
C LYS A 121 -10.74 9.09 -7.81
N ASP A 122 -10.43 9.59 -6.62
CA ASP A 122 -9.16 10.26 -6.36
C ASP A 122 -7.97 9.33 -6.59
N VAL A 123 -8.02 8.12 -6.01
CA VAL A 123 -6.96 7.11 -6.20
C VAL A 123 -6.83 6.71 -7.67
N ALA A 124 -7.95 6.52 -8.37
CA ALA A 124 -7.97 6.20 -9.81
C ALA A 124 -7.36 7.33 -10.64
N ASN A 125 -7.81 8.57 -10.41
CA ASN A 125 -7.34 9.74 -11.14
C ASN A 125 -5.85 10.00 -10.89
N ALA A 126 -5.38 9.85 -9.65
CA ALA A 126 -3.96 9.98 -9.31
C ALA A 126 -3.10 8.96 -10.06
N ALA A 127 -3.57 7.71 -10.18
CA ALA A 127 -2.86 6.69 -10.94
C ALA A 127 -2.84 7.02 -12.44
N ASP A 128 -3.98 7.37 -13.03
CA ASP A 128 -4.10 7.69 -14.45
C ASP A 128 -3.34 8.96 -14.83
N PHE A 129 -3.23 9.92 -13.90
CA PHE A 129 -2.52 11.19 -14.08
C PHE A 129 -1.03 11.03 -14.38
N VAL A 130 -0.42 9.90 -14.01
CA VAL A 130 0.98 9.57 -14.33
C VAL A 130 1.28 9.75 -15.83
N ARG A 131 0.32 9.46 -16.71
CA ARG A 131 0.50 9.60 -18.17
C ARG A 131 0.86 11.02 -18.59
N THR A 132 0.43 12.03 -17.84
CA THR A 132 0.64 13.46 -18.18
C THR A 132 2.10 13.88 -18.06
N PHE A 133 2.89 13.23 -17.21
CA PHE A 133 4.29 13.57 -16.96
C PHE A 133 5.28 12.43 -17.25
N ALA A 134 4.79 11.23 -17.60
CA ALA A 134 5.63 10.06 -17.77
C ALA A 134 6.76 10.26 -18.77
N GLN A 135 6.48 10.85 -19.93
CA GLN A 135 7.48 11.10 -20.97
C GLN A 135 8.57 12.08 -20.49
N GLN A 136 8.16 13.20 -19.90
CA GLN A 136 9.09 14.23 -19.38
C GLN A 136 9.98 13.65 -18.27
N GLN A 137 9.45 12.80 -17.43
CA GLN A 137 10.15 12.17 -16.32
C GLN A 137 10.84 10.85 -16.68
N ARG A 138 10.77 10.45 -17.96
CA ARG A 138 11.35 9.22 -18.49
C ARG A 138 10.87 7.97 -17.74
N LEU A 139 9.58 7.92 -17.41
CA LEU A 139 8.97 6.77 -16.76
C LEU A 139 8.55 5.72 -17.80
N GLU A 140 8.76 4.45 -17.48
CA GLU A 140 8.37 3.33 -18.33
C GLU A 140 7.00 2.78 -17.91
N LEU A 141 5.94 3.21 -18.61
CA LEU A 141 4.56 2.85 -18.25
C LEU A 141 4.22 1.36 -18.44
N ALA A 142 5.07 0.59 -19.12
CA ALA A 142 4.96 -0.87 -19.17
C ALA A 142 5.40 -1.55 -17.86
N ARG A 143 6.12 -0.85 -16.99
CA ARG A 143 6.70 -1.34 -15.73
C ARG A 143 6.18 -0.55 -14.53
N VAL A 144 4.86 -0.37 -14.47
CA VAL A 144 4.18 0.29 -13.35
C VAL A 144 3.65 -0.77 -12.39
N VAL A 145 4.07 -0.72 -11.15
CA VAL A 145 3.51 -1.54 -10.06
C VAL A 145 2.80 -0.65 -9.05
N THR A 146 1.87 -1.24 -8.31
CA THR A 146 1.26 -0.60 -7.16
C THR A 146 1.81 -1.22 -5.88
N ILE A 147 2.08 -0.38 -4.89
CA ILE A 147 2.46 -0.80 -3.54
C ILE A 147 1.64 0.01 -2.54
N GLY A 148 0.99 -0.67 -1.61
CA GLY A 148 0.14 0.01 -0.65
C GLY A 148 0.14 -0.68 0.70
N HIS A 149 -0.09 0.11 1.75
CA HIS A 149 -0.10 -0.35 3.12
C HIS A 149 -1.51 -0.23 3.72
N SER A 150 -1.99 -1.29 4.40
CA SER A 150 -3.29 -1.23 5.10
C SER A 150 -4.43 -0.83 4.15
N ALA A 151 -5.19 0.21 4.43
CA ALA A 151 -6.18 0.78 3.49
C ALA A 151 -5.58 1.09 2.10
N GLY A 152 -4.29 1.44 2.03
CA GLY A 152 -3.57 1.61 0.77
C GLY A 152 -3.27 0.29 0.05
N GLY A 153 -3.09 -0.81 0.78
CA GLY A 153 -2.97 -2.16 0.22
C GLY A 153 -4.24 -2.57 -0.53
N HIS A 154 -5.40 -2.32 0.08
CA HIS A 154 -6.68 -2.45 -0.60
C HIS A 154 -6.70 -1.68 -1.94
N PHE A 155 -6.29 -0.41 -1.94
CA PHE A 155 -6.26 0.39 -3.17
C PHE A 155 -5.19 -0.07 -4.16
N ALA A 156 -4.06 -0.59 -3.69
CA ALA A 156 -3.04 -1.15 -4.58
C ALA A 156 -3.58 -2.35 -5.38
N LEU A 157 -4.31 -3.25 -4.72
CA LEU A 157 -5.02 -4.37 -5.37
C LEU A 157 -6.15 -3.85 -6.28
N TRP A 158 -6.95 -2.90 -5.79
CA TRP A 158 -8.08 -2.35 -6.53
C TRP A 158 -7.66 -1.63 -7.81
N LEU A 159 -6.53 -0.91 -7.81
CA LEU A 159 -5.99 -0.26 -9.01
C LEU A 159 -5.72 -1.28 -10.14
N ALA A 160 -5.21 -2.46 -9.79
CA ALA A 160 -5.01 -3.55 -10.76
C ALA A 160 -6.33 -4.21 -11.18
N ALA A 161 -7.37 -4.15 -10.35
CA ALA A 161 -8.69 -4.71 -10.62
C ALA A 161 -9.55 -3.82 -11.53
N ARG A 162 -9.28 -2.52 -11.65
CA ARG A 162 -10.09 -1.53 -12.40
C ARG A 162 -10.47 -1.94 -13.83
N PRO A 163 -9.64 -2.66 -14.61
CA PRO A 163 -10.04 -3.12 -15.94
C PRO A 163 -11.24 -4.08 -15.97
N LYS A 164 -11.66 -4.60 -14.79
CA LYS A 164 -12.82 -5.48 -14.64
C LYS A 164 -14.13 -4.73 -14.36
N LEU A 165 -14.05 -3.44 -14.04
CA LEU A 165 -15.24 -2.65 -13.75
C LEU A 165 -16.13 -2.55 -14.99
N GLU A 166 -17.41 -2.80 -14.81
CA GLU A 166 -18.41 -2.68 -15.84
C GLU A 166 -18.71 -1.21 -16.17
N LYS A 167 -19.16 -0.94 -17.39
CA LYS A 167 -19.50 0.43 -17.85
C LYS A 167 -20.57 1.11 -17.01
N ALA A 168 -21.41 0.34 -16.32
CA ALA A 168 -22.45 0.83 -15.44
C ALA A 168 -21.91 1.27 -14.06
N SER A 169 -20.69 0.91 -13.72
CA SER A 169 -20.07 1.31 -12.44
C SER A 169 -19.80 2.82 -12.37
N GLU A 170 -20.06 3.42 -11.22
CA GLU A 170 -19.69 4.82 -10.93
C GLU A 170 -18.16 5.06 -10.99
N LEU A 171 -17.36 3.96 -10.91
CA LEU A 171 -15.90 3.97 -10.89
C LEU A 171 -15.28 3.59 -12.25
N TYR A 172 -16.12 3.32 -13.26
CA TYR A 172 -15.65 2.91 -14.57
C TYR A 172 -14.83 4.01 -15.27
N THR A 173 -13.77 3.58 -15.92
CA THR A 173 -13.06 4.35 -16.95
C THR A 173 -12.70 3.43 -18.11
N SER A 174 -12.72 3.96 -19.33
CA SER A 174 -12.48 3.17 -20.54
C SER A 174 -11.01 2.74 -20.73
N ASP A 175 -10.08 3.47 -20.12
CA ASP A 175 -8.64 3.22 -20.27
C ASP A 175 -7.91 3.45 -18.92
N PRO A 176 -8.07 2.57 -17.93
CA PRO A 176 -7.31 2.67 -16.68
C PRO A 176 -5.82 2.44 -16.94
N LEU A 177 -4.95 3.10 -16.16
CA LEU A 177 -3.51 2.85 -16.22
C LEU A 177 -3.24 1.36 -16.00
N LYS A 178 -2.48 0.75 -16.90
CA LYS A 178 -2.12 -0.67 -16.78
C LYS A 178 -1.12 -0.86 -15.65
N ILE A 179 -1.45 -1.78 -14.75
CA ILE A 179 -0.58 -2.18 -13.64
C ILE A 179 0.09 -3.50 -14.01
N ALA A 180 1.40 -3.59 -13.82
CA ALA A 180 2.20 -4.78 -14.14
C ALA A 180 2.36 -5.75 -12.95
N GLY A 181 2.07 -5.29 -11.73
CA GLY A 181 2.12 -6.11 -10.53
C GLY A 181 1.70 -5.33 -9.29
N VAL A 182 1.38 -6.04 -8.22
CA VAL A 182 0.89 -5.47 -6.95
C VAL A 182 1.73 -5.97 -5.79
N VAL A 183 2.06 -5.07 -4.86
CA VAL A 183 2.57 -5.40 -3.53
C VAL A 183 1.57 -4.89 -2.50
N ASP A 184 0.86 -5.79 -1.86
CA ASP A 184 -0.02 -5.49 -0.74
C ASP A 184 0.75 -5.67 0.57
N LEU A 185 0.78 -4.64 1.39
CA LEU A 185 1.47 -4.61 2.68
C LEU A 185 0.44 -4.54 3.82
N ASP A 186 0.04 -5.71 4.30
CA ASP A 186 -0.89 -5.89 5.42
C ASP A 186 -2.21 -5.14 5.21
N GLY A 187 -2.80 -5.27 4.01
CA GLY A 187 -4.06 -4.64 3.60
C GLY A 187 -5.19 -5.64 3.33
N PRO A 188 -6.44 -5.19 3.27
CA PRO A 188 -7.59 -6.05 2.99
C PRO A 188 -7.82 -6.25 1.49
N GLY A 189 -7.72 -7.48 1.03
CA GLY A 189 -8.15 -7.88 -0.32
C GLY A 189 -9.67 -8.13 -0.43
N ASP A 190 -10.35 -8.32 0.70
CA ASP A 190 -11.79 -8.55 0.80
C ASP A 190 -12.42 -7.61 1.84
N LEU A 191 -13.18 -6.62 1.37
CA LEU A 191 -13.82 -5.65 2.25
C LEU A 191 -14.90 -6.28 3.12
N LYS A 192 -15.68 -7.25 2.59
CA LYS A 192 -16.76 -7.90 3.36
C LYS A 192 -16.19 -8.72 4.51
N ALA A 193 -15.18 -9.54 4.24
CA ALA A 193 -14.50 -10.34 5.26
C ALA A 193 -13.80 -9.48 6.32
N THR A 194 -13.44 -8.23 5.98
CA THR A 194 -12.74 -7.31 6.88
C THR A 194 -13.68 -6.48 7.77
N ILE A 195 -15.00 -6.46 7.51
CA ILE A 195 -15.98 -5.73 8.32
C ILE A 195 -15.83 -6.00 9.84
N PRO A 196 -15.61 -7.24 10.31
CA PRO A 196 -15.44 -7.50 11.75
C PRO A 196 -14.23 -6.80 12.38
N LEU A 197 -13.21 -6.47 11.60
CA LEU A 197 -11.99 -5.79 12.08
C LEU A 197 -12.13 -4.26 12.14
N GLN A 198 -13.10 -3.67 11.45
CA GLN A 198 -13.19 -2.21 11.31
C GLN A 198 -13.31 -1.48 12.66
N GLN A 199 -14.13 -1.97 13.58
CA GLN A 199 -14.31 -1.35 14.89
C GLN A 199 -13.07 -1.52 15.79
N PRO A 200 -12.49 -2.73 16.00
CA PRO A 200 -11.32 -2.89 16.85
C PRO A 200 -10.07 -2.23 16.29
N VAL A 201 -9.91 -2.12 14.96
CA VAL A 201 -8.72 -1.55 14.32
C VAL A 201 -8.85 -0.04 14.12
N CYS A 202 -9.98 0.42 13.62
CA CYS A 202 -10.17 1.80 13.18
C CYS A 202 -11.07 2.63 14.13
N GLY A 203 -11.62 2.01 15.18
CA GLY A 203 -12.46 2.67 16.19
C GLY A 203 -13.88 3.02 15.72
N ARG A 204 -14.24 2.67 14.47
CA ARG A 204 -15.56 2.97 13.89
C ARG A 204 -15.84 2.07 12.66
N PRO A 205 -17.08 2.03 12.13
CA PRO A 205 -17.47 1.18 10.99
C PRO A 205 -16.97 1.74 9.64
N VAL A 206 -15.68 1.91 9.50
CA VAL A 206 -15.03 2.63 8.36
C VAL A 206 -15.34 2.03 6.99
N ILE A 207 -15.49 0.69 6.88
CA ILE A 207 -15.76 0.05 5.59
C ILE A 207 -17.19 0.35 5.16
N THR A 208 -18.14 0.24 6.07
CA THR A 208 -19.54 0.57 5.77
C THR A 208 -19.74 2.06 5.52
N ASP A 209 -19.00 2.92 6.23
CA ASP A 209 -18.98 4.37 5.98
C ASP A 209 -18.35 4.68 4.61
N LEU A 210 -17.22 4.05 4.27
CA LEU A 210 -16.52 4.24 2.99
C LEU A 210 -17.41 3.88 1.80
N ILE A 211 -18.11 2.74 1.89
CA ILE A 211 -18.98 2.21 0.83
C ILE A 211 -20.38 2.89 0.85
N GLY A 212 -20.74 3.50 1.97
CA GLY A 212 -22.02 4.19 2.17
C GLY A 212 -23.17 3.25 2.53
N GLY A 213 -22.91 2.16 3.24
CA GLY A 213 -23.86 1.19 3.75
C GLY A 213 -23.30 -0.21 3.87
N SER A 214 -24.14 -1.16 4.36
CA SER A 214 -23.76 -2.57 4.48
C SER A 214 -23.70 -3.28 3.12
N PRO A 215 -23.10 -4.50 3.05
CA PRO A 215 -23.10 -5.31 1.83
C PRO A 215 -24.49 -5.56 1.24
N GLU A 216 -25.50 -5.73 2.09
CA GLU A 216 -26.90 -5.95 1.69
C GLU A 216 -27.54 -4.68 1.13
N GLN A 217 -27.16 -3.52 1.66
CA GLN A 217 -27.68 -2.21 1.22
C GLN A 217 -26.99 -1.70 -0.05
N ARG A 218 -25.73 -2.06 -0.26
CA ARG A 218 -24.87 -1.56 -1.35
C ARG A 218 -24.11 -2.67 -2.08
N PRO A 219 -24.77 -3.76 -2.51
CA PRO A 219 -24.09 -4.93 -3.08
C PRO A 219 -23.19 -4.57 -4.29
N ALA A 220 -23.67 -3.72 -5.19
CA ALA A 220 -22.90 -3.28 -6.37
C ALA A 220 -21.62 -2.51 -5.98
N ARG A 221 -21.66 -1.67 -4.93
CA ARG A 221 -20.49 -0.92 -4.49
C ARG A 221 -19.45 -1.83 -3.83
N TYR A 222 -19.89 -2.85 -3.07
CA TYR A 222 -18.97 -3.87 -2.54
C TYR A 222 -18.35 -4.70 -3.66
N HIS A 223 -19.10 -5.04 -4.70
CA HIS A 223 -18.57 -5.70 -5.88
C HIS A 223 -17.48 -4.83 -6.53
N ASP A 224 -17.79 -3.58 -6.82
CA ASP A 224 -16.89 -2.67 -7.54
C ASP A 224 -15.70 -2.19 -6.69
N GLY A 225 -15.85 -2.15 -5.37
CA GLY A 225 -14.84 -1.65 -4.45
C GLY A 225 -13.95 -2.71 -3.81
N SER A 226 -14.32 -4.00 -3.85
CA SER A 226 -13.57 -5.08 -3.19
C SER A 226 -12.75 -5.88 -4.21
N PRO A 227 -11.40 -5.89 -4.11
CA PRO A 227 -10.53 -6.58 -5.08
C PRO A 227 -10.88 -8.04 -5.32
N ILE A 228 -11.28 -8.78 -4.28
CA ILE A 228 -11.64 -10.20 -4.38
C ILE A 228 -12.85 -10.45 -5.31
N GLU A 229 -13.78 -9.50 -5.39
CA GLU A 229 -14.96 -9.59 -6.24
C GLU A 229 -14.64 -9.38 -7.75
N LEU A 230 -13.47 -8.79 -8.03
CA LEU A 230 -13.00 -8.44 -9.38
C LEU A 230 -11.92 -9.40 -9.90
N LEU A 231 -11.67 -10.51 -9.20
CA LEU A 231 -10.71 -11.54 -9.65
C LEU A 231 -11.14 -12.19 -10.97
N PRO A 232 -10.21 -12.62 -11.84
CA PRO A 232 -8.74 -12.53 -11.71
C PRO A 232 -8.21 -11.13 -12.07
N LEU A 233 -7.16 -10.69 -11.35
CA LEU A 233 -6.45 -9.43 -11.63
C LEU A 233 -5.55 -9.55 -12.87
N ARG A 234 -5.09 -10.76 -13.18
CA ARG A 234 -4.20 -11.10 -14.31
C ARG A 234 -2.82 -10.42 -14.25
N VAL A 235 -2.38 -10.09 -13.05
CA VAL A 235 -1.04 -9.58 -12.75
C VAL A 235 -0.48 -10.30 -11.53
N PRO A 236 0.83 -10.44 -11.39
CA PRO A 236 1.42 -11.05 -10.20
C PRO A 236 1.16 -10.18 -8.97
N VAL A 237 0.81 -10.83 -7.85
CA VAL A 237 0.55 -10.20 -6.57
C VAL A 237 1.51 -10.76 -5.52
N GLU A 238 2.22 -9.88 -4.82
CA GLU A 238 2.98 -10.17 -3.61
C GLU A 238 2.17 -9.66 -2.42
N PHE A 239 1.64 -10.55 -1.63
CA PHE A 239 0.76 -10.24 -0.49
C PHE A 239 1.54 -10.48 0.81
N TYR A 240 1.80 -9.43 1.56
CA TYR A 240 2.40 -9.50 2.90
C TYR A 240 1.32 -9.33 3.95
N ALA A 241 1.29 -10.22 4.93
CA ALA A 241 0.32 -10.18 6.01
C ALA A 241 1.02 -10.29 7.36
N GLY A 242 0.82 -9.29 8.20
CA GLY A 242 1.23 -9.25 9.59
C GLY A 242 0.13 -9.72 10.53
N ARG A 243 0.34 -9.48 11.81
CA ARG A 243 -0.60 -9.87 12.88
C ARG A 243 -2.04 -9.44 12.60
N MET A 244 -2.23 -8.29 11.95
CA MET A 244 -3.57 -7.71 11.72
C MET A 244 -4.34 -8.47 10.64
N PHE A 245 -3.70 -8.83 9.52
CA PHE A 245 -4.36 -9.44 8.38
C PHE A 245 -3.92 -10.88 8.07
N ALA A 246 -3.12 -11.53 8.94
CA ALA A 246 -2.67 -12.91 8.74
C ALA A 246 -3.83 -13.88 8.44
N ALA A 247 -4.96 -13.76 9.14
CA ALA A 247 -6.13 -14.61 8.95
C ALA A 247 -6.86 -14.36 7.61
N HIS A 248 -6.66 -13.21 6.98
CA HIS A 248 -7.29 -12.83 5.71
C HIS A 248 -6.47 -13.20 4.48
N ALA A 249 -5.17 -13.45 4.66
CA ALA A 249 -4.24 -13.73 3.57
C ALA A 249 -4.56 -15.04 2.83
N ALA A 250 -4.72 -16.15 3.56
CA ALA A 250 -4.98 -17.45 2.96
C ALA A 250 -6.33 -17.53 2.20
N PRO A 251 -7.46 -17.00 2.71
CA PRO A 251 -8.71 -16.94 1.95
C PRO A 251 -8.59 -16.14 0.65
N TYR A 252 -7.93 -14.97 0.66
CA TYR A 252 -7.70 -14.17 -0.53
C TYR A 252 -6.83 -14.92 -1.54
N GLU A 253 -5.68 -15.46 -1.11
CA GLU A 253 -4.79 -16.25 -1.97
C GLU A 253 -5.51 -17.44 -2.63
N ALA A 254 -6.30 -18.17 -1.84
CA ALA A 254 -7.06 -19.31 -2.36
C ALA A 254 -8.10 -18.87 -3.42
N ALA A 255 -8.79 -17.75 -3.21
CA ALA A 255 -9.74 -17.20 -4.17
C ALA A 255 -9.03 -16.75 -5.46
N ALA A 256 -7.94 -16.02 -5.34
CA ALA A 256 -7.16 -15.53 -6.47
C ALA A 256 -6.55 -16.67 -7.30
N LYS A 257 -5.97 -17.69 -6.65
CA LYS A 257 -5.45 -18.88 -7.33
C LYS A 257 -6.56 -19.67 -8.05
N ARG A 258 -7.75 -19.83 -7.44
CA ARG A 258 -8.89 -20.46 -8.13
C ARG A 258 -9.34 -19.67 -9.37
N ALA A 259 -9.21 -18.35 -9.32
CA ALA A 259 -9.51 -17.47 -10.46
C ALA A 259 -8.40 -17.47 -11.53
N GLY A 260 -7.25 -18.10 -11.27
CA GLY A 260 -6.12 -18.22 -12.19
C GLY A 260 -5.05 -17.14 -12.05
N ASP A 261 -5.04 -16.41 -10.93
CA ASP A 261 -4.01 -15.42 -10.63
C ASP A 261 -2.75 -16.05 -10.01
N VAL A 262 -1.62 -15.38 -10.21
CA VAL A 262 -0.35 -15.70 -9.58
C VAL A 262 -0.21 -14.84 -8.32
N VAL A 263 -0.42 -15.45 -7.16
CA VAL A 263 -0.29 -14.79 -5.86
C VAL A 263 0.76 -15.50 -5.03
N LYS A 264 1.71 -14.73 -4.50
CA LYS A 264 2.65 -15.17 -3.48
C LYS A 264 2.34 -14.45 -2.17
N THR A 265 2.00 -15.22 -1.16
CA THR A 265 1.69 -14.70 0.17
C THR A 265 2.85 -14.97 1.13
N THR A 266 3.25 -13.92 1.86
CA THR A 266 4.21 -13.99 2.97
C THR A 266 3.49 -13.62 4.26
N VAL A 267 3.25 -14.60 5.13
CA VAL A 267 2.61 -14.37 6.43
C VAL A 267 3.67 -14.28 7.52
N LEU A 268 3.72 -13.17 8.20
CA LEU A 268 4.59 -12.88 9.35
C LEU A 268 3.69 -12.57 10.55
N ALA A 269 3.08 -13.61 11.12
CA ALA A 269 1.99 -13.49 12.11
C ALA A 269 2.35 -12.69 13.37
N ASP A 270 3.64 -12.62 13.73
CA ASP A 270 4.13 -11.86 14.87
C ASP A 270 4.59 -10.43 14.49
N ALA A 271 4.66 -10.13 13.19
CA ALA A 271 5.11 -8.83 12.72
C ALA A 271 4.07 -7.73 13.03
N GLY A 272 4.55 -6.58 13.48
CA GLY A 272 3.74 -5.37 13.66
C GLY A 272 3.27 -4.82 12.32
N HIS A 273 2.19 -4.04 12.35
CA HIS A 273 1.52 -3.53 11.15
C HIS A 273 2.42 -2.63 10.28
N PHE A 274 3.30 -1.84 10.89
CA PHE A 274 4.11 -0.83 10.21
C PHE A 274 5.51 -1.29 9.78
N VAL A 275 5.93 -2.51 10.15
CA VAL A 275 7.27 -3.03 9.77
C VAL A 275 7.44 -3.17 8.25
N PHE A 276 6.34 -3.38 7.53
CA PHE A 276 6.34 -3.55 6.08
C PHE A 276 6.67 -2.28 5.30
N ILE A 277 6.54 -1.11 5.95
CA ILE A 277 6.80 0.20 5.34
C ILE A 277 7.97 0.95 5.99
N ASP A 278 8.65 0.32 6.96
CA ASP A 278 9.87 0.86 7.57
C ASP A 278 11.12 0.31 6.85
N PRO A 279 11.87 1.13 6.09
CA PRO A 279 13.09 0.69 5.43
C PRO A 279 14.20 0.20 6.36
N ARG A 280 14.06 0.39 7.67
CA ARG A 280 15.02 -0.08 8.68
C ARG A 280 14.59 -1.39 9.33
N SER A 281 13.40 -1.91 8.99
CA SER A 281 12.93 -3.20 9.49
C SER A 281 13.64 -4.37 8.79
N ASP A 282 13.72 -5.51 9.47
CA ASP A 282 14.24 -6.76 8.90
C ASP A 282 13.33 -7.33 7.79
N VAL A 283 12.10 -6.83 7.67
CA VAL A 283 11.12 -7.23 6.65
C VAL A 283 11.35 -6.48 5.34
N TRP A 284 11.81 -5.23 5.41
CA TRP A 284 11.94 -4.37 4.25
C TRP A 284 12.76 -4.95 3.08
N PRO A 285 13.90 -5.64 3.29
CA PRO A 285 14.63 -6.25 2.18
C PRO A 285 13.79 -7.21 1.35
N GLN A 286 12.84 -7.93 1.95
CA GLN A 286 11.93 -8.83 1.25
C GLN A 286 10.90 -8.04 0.42
N VAL A 287 10.34 -6.97 1.00
CA VAL A 287 9.40 -6.06 0.30
C VAL A 287 10.09 -5.43 -0.91
N LEU A 288 11.29 -4.88 -0.72
CA LEU A 288 12.09 -4.30 -1.79
C LEU A 288 12.40 -5.30 -2.91
N ALA A 289 12.79 -6.54 -2.55
CA ALA A 289 13.04 -7.60 -3.51
C ALA A 289 11.79 -7.92 -4.35
N SER A 290 10.60 -7.95 -3.71
CA SER A 290 9.33 -8.15 -4.42
C SER A 290 9.05 -7.03 -5.41
N VAL A 291 9.20 -5.77 -5.02
CA VAL A 291 9.02 -4.64 -5.94
C VAL A 291 10.01 -4.73 -7.11
N ARG A 292 11.30 -5.00 -6.84
CA ARG A 292 12.34 -5.13 -7.88
C ARG A 292 12.03 -6.23 -8.88
N ARG A 293 11.56 -7.39 -8.39
CA ARG A 293 11.14 -8.51 -9.24
C ARG A 293 9.98 -8.10 -10.15
N LEU A 294 8.94 -7.49 -9.59
CA LEU A 294 7.75 -7.09 -10.34
C LEU A 294 8.04 -6.03 -11.40
N VAL A 295 8.99 -5.12 -11.14
CA VAL A 295 9.42 -4.13 -12.13
C VAL A 295 10.59 -4.61 -13.02
N GLY A 296 11.04 -5.86 -12.89
CA GLY A 296 12.05 -6.47 -13.76
C GLY A 296 13.45 -5.84 -13.66
N ILE A 297 13.91 -5.52 -12.43
CA ILE A 297 15.28 -5.04 -12.14
C ILE A 297 16.02 -5.97 -11.18
N GLU A 298 15.69 -7.25 -11.19
CA GLU A 298 16.47 -8.25 -10.45
C GLU A 298 17.89 -8.33 -11.00
N LYS A 299 18.86 -8.37 -10.08
CA LYS A 299 20.25 -8.75 -10.38
C LYS A 299 20.46 -10.16 -9.89
#